data_472ff1895c7a34baaea86d044f1893ba
#
_entry.id   472ff1895c7a34baaea86d044f1893ba
#
_cell.length_a   1.000
_cell.length_b   1.000
_cell.length_c   1.000
_cell.angle_alpha   90.00
_cell.angle_beta   90.00
_cell.angle_gamma   90.00
#
_symmetry.space_group_name_H-M   'P 1'
#
loop_
_entity.id
_entity.type
_entity.pdbx_description
1 polymer ?
#
loop_
_entity_poly.entity_id
_entity_poly.type
_entity_poly.pdbx_seq_one_letter_code
_entity_poly.pdbx_strand_id
1 'polypeptide(L)'
;MSMLRAGLLVAALAATATTMTIPAAAADRGHARLRRALDQAVADGGGPGIVAELRDGDAAPWFGTAGVADLETGRHRRPGEHFRIGSFTKAFVGTVVLRVAADGKLSLDDTVAKWLPGVVEEHLGGDGTKITVRQLLNHTSGLPDALPGQETPRPEEPGRRFIYSKVNYNLAGMIVESATGSTLADEIDHRIARPLGLTGTYLPGADNTVRDPHARHYSKFDEAGRPTEVHDVTHTDLSWAGAAGGMVSTTSDLHRFLRALLRGRLLAPAQQEEMFTTVSTEGADWVPNTRYGLGVYSQRLSCGVTLWGGGGFIQGSTTYAMGDRQGAQTLVANLNGDWNDFLTTFGTLLESRFCPLR
;
A
#
# COMPACT_ATOMS: atom_id res chain seq x y z
N MET A 1 -10.81 51.48 -55.76
CA MET A 1 -10.65 50.08 -55.35
C MET A 1 -10.17 50.05 -53.91
N SER A 2 -11.11 49.86 -53.00
CA SER A 2 -10.90 49.94 -51.59
C SER A 2 -10.83 48.52 -51.02
N MET A 3 -9.69 48.12 -50.34
CA MET A 3 -9.56 46.82 -49.67
C MET A 3 -9.92 46.99 -48.22
N LEU A 4 -11.03 46.39 -47.78
CA LEU A 4 -11.37 46.21 -46.37
C LEU A 4 -10.47 45.11 -45.78
N ARG A 5 -9.75 45.45 -44.71
CA ARG A 5 -9.07 44.48 -43.81
C ARG A 5 -10.02 44.10 -42.68
N ALA A 6 -10.45 42.84 -42.66
CA ALA A 6 -11.18 42.26 -41.52
C ALA A 6 -10.18 41.83 -40.44
N GLY A 7 -10.24 42.46 -39.26
CA GLY A 7 -9.48 42.05 -38.07
C GLY A 7 -10.25 40.98 -37.32
N LEU A 8 -9.63 39.79 -37.12
CA LEU A 8 -10.11 38.77 -36.21
C LEU A 8 -9.68 39.11 -34.78
N LEU A 9 -10.66 39.40 -33.94
CA LEU A 9 -10.45 39.44 -32.47
C LEU A 9 -10.50 38.01 -31.92
N VAL A 10 -9.36 37.51 -31.44
CA VAL A 10 -9.30 36.28 -30.67
C VAL A 10 -9.53 36.64 -29.20
N ALA A 11 -10.69 36.29 -28.66
CA ALA A 11 -10.99 36.42 -27.25
C ALA A 11 -10.34 35.23 -26.49
N ALA A 12 -9.30 35.49 -25.72
CA ALA A 12 -8.71 34.52 -24.80
C ALA A 12 -9.59 34.40 -23.55
N LEU A 13 -10.29 33.27 -23.40
CA LEU A 13 -10.94 32.92 -22.15
C LEU A 13 -9.85 32.48 -21.13
N ALA A 14 -9.57 33.33 -20.17
CA ALA A 14 -8.78 32.95 -19.00
C ALA A 14 -9.67 32.15 -18.05
N ALA A 15 -9.43 30.83 -17.99
CA ALA A 15 -10.03 29.95 -16.99
C ALA A 15 -9.37 30.26 -15.63
N THR A 16 -10.05 30.98 -14.76
CA THR A 16 -9.66 31.18 -13.36
C THR A 16 -9.91 29.87 -12.60
N ALA A 17 -8.86 29.12 -12.31
CA ALA A 17 -8.90 28.01 -11.37
C ALA A 17 -9.15 28.58 -9.95
N THR A 18 -10.38 28.46 -9.48
CA THR A 18 -10.73 28.78 -8.10
C THR A 18 -10.15 27.70 -7.20
N THR A 19 -9.01 27.96 -6.59
CA THR A 19 -8.48 27.15 -5.49
C THR A 19 -9.42 27.35 -4.29
N MET A 20 -10.23 26.34 -3.97
CA MET A 20 -11.00 26.32 -2.72
C MET A 20 -10.02 26.19 -1.56
N THR A 21 -9.70 27.31 -0.92
CA THR A 21 -8.99 27.30 0.36
C THR A 21 -9.95 26.86 1.46
N ILE A 22 -9.66 25.70 2.08
CA ILE A 22 -10.39 25.23 3.27
C ILE A 22 -10.16 26.26 4.38
N PRO A 23 -11.23 26.82 5.02
CA PRO A 23 -11.04 27.74 6.12
C PRO A 23 -10.22 27.09 7.26
N ALA A 24 -9.28 27.81 7.85
CA ALA A 24 -8.41 27.30 8.93
C ALA A 24 -9.19 26.62 10.07
N ALA A 25 -10.35 27.14 10.43
CA ALA A 25 -11.25 26.52 11.42
C ALA A 25 -11.84 25.16 11.02
N ALA A 26 -11.92 24.85 9.72
CA ALA A 26 -12.38 23.55 9.24
C ALA A 26 -11.23 22.53 9.24
N ALA A 27 -10.01 22.97 8.91
CA ALA A 27 -8.80 22.15 9.01
C ALA A 27 -8.52 21.78 10.48
N ASP A 28 -8.68 22.71 11.40
CA ASP A 28 -8.48 22.48 12.84
C ASP A 28 -9.49 21.46 13.42
N ARG A 29 -10.76 21.54 13.00
CA ARG A 29 -11.77 20.53 13.38
C ARG A 29 -11.50 19.15 12.79
N GLY A 30 -11.01 19.08 11.56
CA GLY A 30 -10.58 17.83 10.92
C GLY A 30 -9.43 17.15 11.65
N HIS A 31 -8.43 17.92 12.04
CA HIS A 31 -7.30 17.43 12.84
C HIS A 31 -7.74 16.97 14.23
N ALA A 32 -8.66 17.68 14.88
CA ALA A 32 -9.19 17.29 16.20
C ALA A 32 -9.98 15.97 16.14
N ARG A 33 -10.73 15.72 15.04
CA ARG A 33 -11.42 14.43 14.85
C ARG A 33 -10.43 13.28 14.64
N LEU A 34 -9.45 13.49 13.78
CA LEU A 34 -8.42 12.48 13.51
C LEU A 34 -7.62 12.17 14.78
N ARG A 35 -7.28 13.18 15.59
CA ARG A 35 -6.61 12.98 16.88
C ARG A 35 -7.45 12.10 17.82
N ARG A 36 -8.75 12.39 17.99
CA ARG A 36 -9.64 11.52 18.80
C ARG A 36 -9.72 10.11 18.27
N ALA A 37 -9.71 9.91 16.94
CA ALA A 37 -9.72 8.56 16.35
C ALA A 37 -8.41 7.81 16.64
N LEU A 38 -7.25 8.50 16.69
CA LEU A 38 -5.99 7.89 17.11
C LEU A 38 -6.00 7.50 18.59
N ASP A 39 -6.49 8.40 19.47
CA ASP A 39 -6.61 8.12 20.90
C ASP A 39 -7.53 6.91 21.15
N GLN A 40 -8.65 6.84 20.41
CA GLN A 40 -9.61 5.74 20.49
C GLN A 40 -9.01 4.42 20.03
N ALA A 41 -8.23 4.40 18.93
CA ALA A 41 -7.59 3.20 18.41
C ALA A 41 -6.66 2.51 19.43
N VAL A 42 -6.04 3.30 20.30
CA VAL A 42 -5.21 2.79 21.40
C VAL A 42 -6.06 2.45 22.64
N ALA A 43 -7.02 3.30 23.00
CA ALA A 43 -7.89 3.09 24.15
C ALA A 43 -8.75 1.82 24.03
N ASP A 44 -9.20 1.47 22.84
CA ASP A 44 -9.92 0.22 22.55
C ASP A 44 -9.01 -1.02 22.59
N GLY A 45 -7.72 -0.84 22.92
CA GLY A 45 -6.76 -1.92 23.06
C GLY A 45 -6.28 -2.52 21.74
N GLY A 46 -6.40 -1.79 20.64
CA GLY A 46 -6.01 -2.24 19.29
C GLY A 46 -4.50 -2.38 19.09
N GLY A 47 -3.68 -1.83 19.98
CA GLY A 47 -2.22 -1.93 19.96
C GLY A 47 -1.57 -0.93 20.91
N PRO A 48 -0.24 -1.06 21.16
CA PRO A 48 0.47 -0.18 22.10
C PRO A 48 0.49 1.28 21.70
N GLY A 49 0.59 1.57 20.41
CA GLY A 49 0.64 2.94 19.93
C GLY A 49 0.45 3.07 18.43
N ILE A 50 0.02 4.25 18.01
CA ILE A 50 -0.23 4.59 16.62
C ILE A 50 0.46 5.90 16.27
N VAL A 51 0.95 6.00 15.02
CA VAL A 51 1.41 7.25 14.39
C VAL A 51 0.62 7.46 13.12
N ALA A 52 0.22 8.70 12.86
CA ALA A 52 -0.39 9.08 11.60
C ALA A 52 0.22 10.37 11.05
N GLU A 53 0.36 10.43 9.75
CA GLU A 53 0.71 11.63 8.99
C GLU A 53 -0.39 11.92 7.99
N LEU A 54 -0.81 13.19 7.92
CA LEU A 54 -1.76 13.69 6.95
C LEU A 54 -1.08 14.72 6.06
N ARG A 55 -1.30 14.61 4.76
CA ARG A 55 -0.92 15.63 3.77
C ARG A 55 -2.16 16.17 3.09
N ASP A 56 -2.26 17.48 3.01
CA ASP A 56 -3.35 18.21 2.38
C ASP A 56 -2.78 19.25 1.40
N GLY A 57 -2.81 18.94 0.12
CA GLY A 57 -2.16 19.74 -0.91
C GLY A 57 -0.67 19.93 -0.65
N ASP A 58 -0.25 21.18 -0.65
CA ASP A 58 1.12 21.60 -0.36
C ASP A 58 1.28 22.22 1.05
N ALA A 59 0.25 22.07 1.90
CA ALA A 59 0.31 22.48 3.30
C ALA A 59 1.37 21.68 4.06
N ALA A 60 1.82 22.25 5.19
CA ALA A 60 2.72 21.53 6.10
C ALA A 60 2.06 20.22 6.57
N PRO A 61 2.85 19.14 6.70
CA PRO A 61 2.32 17.88 7.18
C PRO A 61 1.77 18.01 8.60
N TRP A 62 0.62 17.39 8.82
CA TRP A 62 0.13 17.18 10.17
C TRP A 62 0.55 15.81 10.67
N PHE A 63 1.01 15.77 11.92
CA PHE A 63 1.34 14.53 12.62
C PHE A 63 0.47 14.36 13.85
N GLY A 64 -0.01 13.13 14.05
CA GLY A 64 -0.70 12.70 15.25
C GLY A 64 -0.13 11.39 15.76
N THR A 65 -0.06 11.26 17.08
CA THR A 65 0.36 10.02 17.75
C THR A 65 -0.51 9.77 18.96
N ALA A 66 -0.74 8.48 19.29
CA ALA A 66 -1.32 8.06 20.55
C ALA A 66 -0.57 6.83 21.07
N GLY A 67 -0.57 6.64 22.40
CA GLY A 67 0.11 5.51 23.04
C GLY A 67 1.63 5.55 22.92
N VAL A 68 2.25 4.36 22.95
CA VAL A 68 3.70 4.21 23.10
C VAL A 68 4.33 3.41 21.95
N ALA A 69 5.57 3.73 21.66
CA ALA A 69 6.42 3.00 20.74
C ALA A 69 7.13 1.80 21.42
N ASP A 70 7.19 1.83 22.74
CA ASP A 70 7.92 0.86 23.55
C ASP A 70 7.19 0.68 24.89
N LEU A 71 6.69 -0.53 25.14
CA LEU A 71 5.94 -0.87 26.35
C LEU A 71 6.84 -0.95 27.60
N GLU A 72 8.13 -1.26 27.44
CA GLU A 72 9.08 -1.37 28.54
C GLU A 72 9.48 0.01 29.10
N THR A 73 9.75 0.95 28.19
CA THR A 73 10.25 2.29 28.55
C THR A 73 9.15 3.35 28.63
N GLY A 74 7.95 3.07 28.11
CA GLY A 74 6.88 4.04 27.96
C GLY A 74 7.17 5.13 26.91
N ARG A 75 8.18 4.95 26.05
CA ARG A 75 8.52 5.91 25.00
C ARG A 75 7.37 6.10 24.02
N HIS A 76 6.94 7.35 23.86
CA HIS A 76 5.88 7.67 22.90
C HIS A 76 6.29 7.48 21.44
N ARG A 77 5.29 7.24 20.55
CA ARG A 77 5.46 7.22 19.11
C ARG A 77 5.94 8.59 18.60
N ARG A 78 6.76 8.57 17.54
CA ARG A 78 7.35 9.78 16.95
C ARG A 78 7.28 9.74 15.42
N PRO A 79 7.19 10.89 14.74
CA PRO A 79 7.42 10.98 13.30
C PRO A 79 8.82 10.47 12.92
N GLY A 80 8.93 9.85 11.73
CA GLY A 80 10.20 9.35 11.22
C GLY A 80 10.65 7.98 11.75
N GLU A 81 9.87 7.36 12.64
CA GLU A 81 10.12 5.96 13.03
C GLU A 81 9.90 5.03 11.84
N HIS A 82 10.82 4.06 11.69
CA HIS A 82 10.66 2.96 10.76
C HIS A 82 9.68 1.93 11.30
N PHE A 83 8.95 1.30 10.39
CA PHE A 83 8.04 0.20 10.70
C PHE A 83 7.84 -0.71 9.48
N ARG A 84 7.51 -1.97 9.74
CA ARG A 84 7.12 -2.91 8.69
C ARG A 84 5.78 -2.49 8.09
N ILE A 85 5.71 -2.44 6.75
CA ILE A 85 4.52 -1.95 6.04
C ILE A 85 3.58 -3.07 5.58
N GLY A 86 3.96 -4.33 5.83
CA GLY A 86 3.14 -5.48 5.46
C GLY A 86 2.76 -5.44 3.98
N SER A 87 1.55 -5.85 3.68
CA SER A 87 1.04 -5.95 2.31
C SER A 87 1.04 -4.66 1.50
N PHE A 88 1.28 -3.48 2.11
CA PHE A 88 1.50 -2.27 1.31
C PHE A 88 2.76 -2.36 0.43
N THR A 89 3.67 -3.29 0.74
CA THR A 89 4.77 -3.73 -0.13
C THR A 89 4.31 -4.00 -1.57
N LYS A 90 3.11 -4.55 -1.73
CA LYS A 90 2.53 -4.89 -3.04
C LYS A 90 2.40 -3.69 -3.98
N ALA A 91 2.13 -2.51 -3.44
CA ALA A 91 2.07 -1.29 -4.25
C ALA A 91 3.44 -0.94 -4.86
N PHE A 92 4.52 -1.16 -4.10
CA PHE A 92 5.90 -1.00 -4.62
C PHE A 92 6.23 -2.05 -5.67
N VAL A 93 5.95 -3.32 -5.40
CA VAL A 93 6.21 -4.42 -6.34
C VAL A 93 5.42 -4.26 -7.62
N GLY A 94 4.12 -3.94 -7.55
CA GLY A 94 3.29 -3.65 -8.72
C GLY A 94 3.85 -2.48 -9.55
N THR A 95 4.33 -1.42 -8.88
CA THR A 95 5.00 -0.29 -9.54
C THR A 95 6.28 -0.73 -10.25
N VAL A 96 7.10 -1.58 -9.62
CA VAL A 96 8.33 -2.12 -10.25
C VAL A 96 7.99 -2.96 -11.47
N VAL A 97 7.05 -3.92 -11.36
CA VAL A 97 6.62 -4.75 -12.49
C VAL A 97 6.16 -3.90 -13.67
N LEU A 98 5.33 -2.88 -13.42
CA LEU A 98 4.84 -1.98 -14.47
C LEU A 98 5.97 -1.15 -15.11
N ARG A 99 6.97 -0.74 -14.34
CA ARG A 99 8.15 -0.05 -14.89
C ARG A 99 9.03 -0.97 -15.73
N VAL A 100 9.24 -2.22 -15.28
CA VAL A 100 9.96 -3.25 -16.04
C VAL A 100 9.22 -3.58 -17.34
N ALA A 101 7.88 -3.60 -17.30
CA ALA A 101 7.04 -3.74 -18.50
C ALA A 101 7.15 -2.54 -19.46
N ALA A 102 7.21 -1.32 -18.93
CA ALA A 102 7.43 -0.12 -19.75
C ALA A 102 8.80 -0.12 -20.44
N ASP A 103 9.82 -0.73 -19.83
CA ASP A 103 11.15 -0.93 -20.43
C ASP A 103 11.14 -2.06 -21.49
N GLY A 104 10.02 -2.74 -21.72
CA GLY A 104 9.89 -3.84 -22.68
C GLY A 104 10.56 -5.14 -22.25
N LYS A 105 10.97 -5.27 -20.98
CA LYS A 105 11.66 -6.46 -20.46
C LYS A 105 10.70 -7.60 -20.11
N LEU A 106 9.43 -7.29 -19.80
CA LEU A 106 8.35 -8.26 -19.61
C LEU A 106 7.03 -7.70 -20.13
N SER A 107 6.02 -8.56 -20.30
CA SER A 107 4.63 -8.17 -20.56
C SER A 107 3.73 -8.57 -19.40
N LEU A 108 2.70 -7.80 -19.11
CA LEU A 108 1.67 -8.21 -18.15
C LEU A 108 0.92 -9.47 -18.60
N ASP A 109 0.92 -9.75 -19.90
CA ASP A 109 0.25 -10.92 -20.50
C ASP A 109 1.23 -12.11 -20.68
N ASP A 110 2.49 -11.97 -20.29
CA ASP A 110 3.41 -13.09 -20.18
C ASP A 110 2.91 -14.10 -19.15
N THR A 111 3.07 -15.38 -19.44
CA THR A 111 2.74 -16.46 -18.50
C THR A 111 3.80 -16.57 -17.41
N VAL A 112 3.42 -17.08 -16.24
CA VAL A 112 4.37 -17.37 -15.16
C VAL A 112 5.41 -18.38 -15.62
N ALA A 113 5.00 -19.43 -16.34
CA ALA A 113 5.90 -20.47 -16.85
C ALA A 113 6.97 -19.93 -17.81
N LYS A 114 6.75 -18.82 -18.50
CA LYS A 114 7.78 -18.15 -19.34
C LYS A 114 8.99 -17.72 -18.51
N TRP A 115 8.77 -17.23 -17.31
CA TRP A 115 9.80 -16.65 -16.44
C TRP A 115 10.29 -17.62 -15.37
N LEU A 116 9.40 -18.49 -14.88
CA LEU A 116 9.59 -19.42 -13.78
C LEU A 116 9.07 -20.80 -14.18
N PRO A 117 9.73 -21.48 -15.14
CA PRO A 117 9.28 -22.79 -15.64
C PRO A 117 9.27 -23.82 -14.50
N GLY A 118 8.15 -24.55 -14.38
CA GLY A 118 7.97 -25.63 -13.40
C GLY A 118 7.59 -25.19 -11.97
N VAL A 119 7.81 -23.93 -11.59
CA VAL A 119 7.62 -23.48 -10.21
C VAL A 119 6.19 -23.61 -9.72
N VAL A 120 5.21 -23.31 -10.57
CA VAL A 120 3.79 -23.39 -10.19
C VAL A 120 3.34 -24.84 -10.11
N GLU A 121 3.76 -25.67 -11.05
CA GLU A 121 3.41 -27.09 -11.14
C GLU A 121 4.00 -27.88 -9.97
N GLU A 122 5.27 -27.65 -9.65
CA GLU A 122 6.02 -28.43 -8.65
C GLU A 122 5.65 -28.04 -7.21
N HIS A 123 5.34 -26.76 -6.96
CA HIS A 123 5.18 -26.26 -5.60
C HIS A 123 3.78 -25.81 -5.22
N LEU A 124 2.93 -25.51 -6.21
CA LEU A 124 1.63 -24.89 -5.97
C LEU A 124 0.45 -25.70 -6.55
N GLY A 125 0.73 -26.75 -7.29
CA GLY A 125 -0.28 -27.66 -7.87
C GLY A 125 -1.17 -27.01 -8.95
N GLY A 126 -0.73 -25.85 -9.50
CA GLY A 126 -1.41 -25.14 -10.58
C GLY A 126 -0.77 -25.37 -11.94
N ASP A 127 -1.11 -24.53 -12.92
CA ASP A 127 -0.58 -24.56 -14.29
C ASP A 127 -0.04 -23.16 -14.64
N GLY A 128 1.28 -22.99 -14.53
CA GLY A 128 1.97 -21.71 -14.79
C GLY A 128 1.85 -21.24 -16.24
N THR A 129 1.46 -22.11 -17.18
CA THR A 129 1.24 -21.73 -18.59
C THR A 129 -0.07 -20.99 -18.80
N LYS A 130 -0.99 -21.04 -17.84
CA LYS A 130 -2.31 -20.37 -17.88
C LYS A 130 -2.39 -19.13 -17.03
N ILE A 131 -1.44 -18.92 -16.14
CA ILE A 131 -1.42 -17.78 -15.22
C ILE A 131 -0.57 -16.67 -15.80
N THR A 132 -1.10 -15.45 -15.91
CA THR A 132 -0.36 -14.29 -16.40
C THR A 132 0.19 -13.44 -15.26
N VAL A 133 1.21 -12.61 -15.55
CA VAL A 133 1.74 -11.61 -14.61
C VAL A 133 0.63 -10.67 -14.13
N ARG A 134 -0.27 -10.25 -15.01
CA ARG A 134 -1.47 -9.45 -14.69
C ARG A 134 -2.33 -10.13 -13.62
N GLN A 135 -2.59 -11.41 -13.79
CA GLN A 135 -3.42 -12.20 -12.86
C GLN A 135 -2.76 -12.40 -11.50
N LEU A 136 -1.43 -12.43 -11.44
CA LEU A 136 -0.71 -12.37 -10.17
C LEU A 136 -0.98 -11.03 -9.47
N LEU A 137 -0.77 -9.91 -10.18
CA LEU A 137 -0.84 -8.57 -9.58
C LEU A 137 -2.24 -8.18 -9.11
N ASN A 138 -3.30 -8.62 -9.79
CA ASN A 138 -4.69 -8.33 -9.42
C ASN A 138 -5.39 -9.44 -8.64
N HIS A 139 -4.64 -10.47 -8.24
CA HIS A 139 -5.16 -11.59 -7.45
C HIS A 139 -6.28 -12.41 -8.14
N THR A 140 -6.20 -12.55 -9.46
CA THR A 140 -7.09 -13.45 -10.23
C THR A 140 -6.37 -14.68 -10.79
N SER A 141 -5.20 -15.02 -10.28
CA SER A 141 -4.42 -16.20 -10.70
C SER A 141 -5.08 -17.53 -10.34
N GLY A 142 -6.02 -17.53 -9.39
CA GLY A 142 -6.57 -18.74 -8.80
C GLY A 142 -5.66 -19.43 -7.78
N LEU A 143 -4.42 -18.97 -7.60
CA LEU A 143 -3.49 -19.55 -6.61
C LEU A 143 -3.96 -19.19 -5.19
N PRO A 144 -4.11 -20.18 -4.30
CA PRO A 144 -4.49 -19.94 -2.91
C PRO A 144 -3.38 -19.26 -2.11
N ASP A 145 -3.73 -18.68 -0.98
CA ASP A 145 -2.74 -18.20 -0.02
C ASP A 145 -2.12 -19.42 0.68
N ALA A 146 -0.84 -19.64 0.48
CA ALA A 146 -0.10 -20.72 1.10
C ALA A 146 0.76 -20.15 2.23
N LEU A 147 0.51 -20.60 3.44
CA LEU A 147 1.34 -20.31 4.60
C LEU A 147 2.18 -21.54 4.97
N PRO A 148 3.42 -21.36 5.43
CA PRO A 148 4.24 -22.48 5.88
C PRO A 148 3.50 -23.34 6.91
N GLY A 149 3.48 -24.67 6.68
CA GLY A 149 2.88 -25.64 7.61
C GLY A 149 1.34 -25.77 7.56
N GLN A 150 0.67 -25.10 6.63
CA GLN A 150 -0.78 -25.24 6.41
C GLN A 150 -1.06 -26.09 5.15
N GLU A 151 -2.15 -26.87 5.18
CA GLU A 151 -2.67 -27.49 3.96
C GLU A 151 -3.10 -26.39 2.97
N THR A 152 -2.53 -26.43 1.79
CA THR A 152 -2.85 -25.48 0.72
C THR A 152 -4.06 -25.95 -0.06
N PRO A 153 -5.13 -25.17 -0.17
CA PRO A 153 -6.27 -25.52 -1.01
C PRO A 153 -5.82 -25.71 -2.48
N ARG A 154 -6.58 -26.48 -3.25
CA ARG A 154 -6.28 -26.61 -4.69
C ARG A 154 -6.48 -25.27 -5.40
N PRO A 155 -5.61 -24.91 -6.36
CA PRO A 155 -5.81 -23.74 -7.20
C PRO A 155 -7.15 -23.78 -7.94
N GLU A 156 -7.73 -22.60 -8.15
CA GLU A 156 -8.88 -22.41 -9.02
C GLU A 156 -8.46 -22.02 -10.43
N GLU A 157 -9.41 -22.03 -11.38
CA GLU A 157 -9.17 -21.60 -12.75
C GLU A 157 -8.76 -20.11 -12.79
N PRO A 158 -7.63 -19.75 -13.44
CA PRO A 158 -7.19 -18.38 -13.56
C PRO A 158 -8.22 -17.47 -14.24
N GLY A 159 -8.36 -16.23 -13.76
CA GLY A 159 -9.29 -15.24 -14.29
C GLY A 159 -10.73 -15.36 -13.77
N ARG A 160 -11.06 -16.38 -13.00
CA ARG A 160 -12.43 -16.65 -12.57
C ARG A 160 -12.95 -15.65 -11.54
N ARG A 161 -12.14 -15.36 -10.50
CA ARG A 161 -12.52 -14.43 -9.42
C ARG A 161 -11.27 -13.91 -8.69
N PHE A 162 -11.49 -12.91 -7.86
CA PHE A 162 -10.46 -12.41 -6.94
C PHE A 162 -10.27 -13.40 -5.78
N ILE A 163 -9.01 -13.82 -5.57
CA ILE A 163 -8.55 -14.61 -4.42
C ILE A 163 -7.25 -13.98 -3.94
N TYR A 164 -7.31 -13.28 -2.80
CA TYR A 164 -6.08 -12.69 -2.26
C TYR A 164 -5.07 -13.76 -1.89
N SER A 165 -3.83 -13.62 -2.38
CA SER A 165 -2.77 -14.58 -2.13
C SER A 165 -1.41 -13.88 -2.08
N LYS A 166 -0.65 -14.14 -1.01
CA LYS A 166 0.75 -13.67 -0.86
C LYS A 166 1.66 -14.30 -1.90
N VAL A 167 1.37 -15.56 -2.27
CA VAL A 167 2.10 -16.31 -3.29
C VAL A 167 2.20 -15.53 -4.61
N ASN A 168 1.12 -14.87 -5.01
CA ASN A 168 1.09 -14.07 -6.23
C ASN A 168 2.21 -13.03 -6.30
N TYR A 169 2.43 -12.31 -5.21
CA TYR A 169 3.44 -11.25 -5.19
C TYR A 169 4.85 -11.79 -4.99
N ASN A 170 5.03 -12.90 -4.28
CA ASN A 170 6.33 -13.57 -4.22
C ASN A 170 6.73 -14.06 -5.61
N LEU A 171 5.82 -14.68 -6.38
CA LEU A 171 6.06 -15.01 -7.78
C LEU A 171 6.35 -13.78 -8.65
N ALA A 172 5.60 -12.68 -8.46
CA ALA A 172 5.86 -11.43 -9.19
C ALA A 172 7.25 -10.86 -8.89
N GLY A 173 7.72 -10.94 -7.64
CA GLY A 173 9.08 -10.57 -7.27
C GLY A 173 10.14 -11.44 -7.98
N MET A 174 9.97 -12.76 -7.97
CA MET A 174 10.87 -13.68 -8.68
C MET A 174 10.87 -13.43 -10.21
N ILE A 175 9.72 -13.08 -10.79
CA ILE A 175 9.62 -12.71 -12.21
C ILE A 175 10.39 -11.43 -12.50
N VAL A 176 10.33 -10.42 -11.62
CA VAL A 176 11.15 -9.19 -11.75
C VAL A 176 12.62 -9.56 -11.77
N GLU A 177 13.08 -10.37 -10.83
CA GLU A 177 14.49 -10.81 -10.75
C GLU A 177 14.93 -11.59 -12.00
N SER A 178 14.09 -12.52 -12.48
CA SER A 178 14.34 -13.26 -13.72
C SER A 178 14.41 -12.37 -14.95
N ALA A 179 13.52 -11.36 -15.05
CA ALA A 179 13.43 -10.46 -16.21
C ALA A 179 14.53 -9.39 -16.23
N THR A 180 15.05 -9.01 -15.06
CA THR A 180 16.03 -7.90 -14.95
C THR A 180 17.45 -8.39 -14.68
N GLY A 181 17.62 -9.55 -14.07
CA GLY A 181 18.91 -10.07 -13.58
C GLY A 181 19.38 -9.36 -12.30
N SER A 182 18.52 -8.56 -11.66
CA SER A 182 18.81 -7.79 -10.44
C SER A 182 17.90 -8.27 -9.31
N THR A 183 18.28 -8.07 -8.06
CA THR A 183 17.40 -8.38 -6.93
C THR A 183 16.19 -7.45 -6.90
N LEU A 184 15.06 -7.92 -6.37
CA LEU A 184 13.87 -7.08 -6.18
C LEU A 184 14.18 -5.85 -5.30
N ALA A 185 15.05 -6.00 -4.29
CA ALA A 185 15.48 -4.90 -3.44
C ALA A 185 16.20 -3.80 -4.24
N ASP A 186 17.12 -4.18 -5.14
CA ASP A 186 17.82 -3.24 -6.01
C ASP A 186 16.88 -2.55 -7.00
N GLU A 187 15.92 -3.29 -7.56
CA GLU A 187 14.91 -2.73 -8.48
C GLU A 187 13.99 -1.73 -7.76
N ILE A 188 13.57 -2.01 -6.52
CA ILE A 188 12.80 -1.06 -5.68
C ILE A 188 13.63 0.18 -5.39
N ASP A 189 14.88 0.02 -4.95
CA ASP A 189 15.78 1.15 -4.65
C ASP A 189 16.02 2.01 -5.89
N HIS A 190 16.46 1.40 -6.98
CA HIS A 190 16.82 2.12 -8.21
C HIS A 190 15.62 2.81 -8.87
N ARG A 191 14.47 2.12 -8.94
CA ARG A 191 13.30 2.63 -9.67
C ARG A 191 12.41 3.53 -8.85
N ILE A 192 12.38 3.38 -7.52
CA ILE A 192 11.40 4.07 -6.68
C ILE A 192 12.08 4.84 -5.54
N ALA A 193 12.83 4.15 -4.66
CA ALA A 193 13.28 4.77 -3.42
C ALA A 193 14.28 5.91 -3.67
N ARG A 194 15.31 5.66 -4.44
CA ARG A 194 16.34 6.66 -4.77
C ARG A 194 15.79 7.85 -5.55
N PRO A 195 15.01 7.68 -6.65
CA PRO A 195 14.43 8.81 -7.38
C PRO A 195 13.50 9.70 -6.57
N LEU A 196 12.79 9.13 -5.59
CA LEU A 196 11.88 9.87 -4.72
C LEU A 196 12.53 10.33 -3.40
N GLY A 197 13.80 9.99 -3.16
CA GLY A 197 14.48 10.29 -1.90
C GLY A 197 13.86 9.60 -0.68
N LEU A 198 13.40 8.34 -0.82
CA LEU A 198 12.82 7.55 0.25
C LEU A 198 13.91 6.87 1.07
N THR A 199 14.57 7.63 1.94
CA THR A 199 15.75 7.16 2.67
C THR A 199 15.45 6.16 3.77
N GLY A 200 14.20 6.11 4.23
CA GLY A 200 13.71 5.15 5.24
C GLY A 200 12.97 3.95 4.65
N THR A 201 12.94 3.80 3.31
CA THR A 201 12.17 2.73 2.64
C THR A 201 13.11 1.71 2.02
N TYR A 202 12.94 0.44 2.37
CA TYR A 202 13.77 -0.65 1.85
C TYR A 202 13.08 -2.01 1.99
N LEU A 203 13.51 -2.96 1.19
CA LEU A 203 13.23 -4.38 1.40
C LEU A 203 14.42 -4.96 2.18
N PRO A 204 14.24 -5.43 3.43
CA PRO A 204 15.33 -6.01 4.20
C PRO A 204 15.95 -7.21 3.49
N GLY A 205 17.26 -7.41 3.68
CA GLY A 205 17.95 -8.63 3.30
C GLY A 205 17.72 -9.77 4.31
N ALA A 206 18.64 -10.71 4.31
CA ALA A 206 18.56 -11.89 5.19
C ALA A 206 18.60 -11.56 6.69
N ASP A 207 19.11 -10.38 7.07
CA ASP A 207 19.13 -9.90 8.46
C ASP A 207 17.77 -9.44 8.98
N ASN A 208 16.80 -9.22 8.06
CA ASN A 208 15.43 -8.80 8.35
C ASN A 208 15.30 -7.62 9.35
N THR A 209 16.26 -6.70 9.34
CA THR A 209 16.43 -5.65 10.34
C THR A 209 15.49 -4.47 10.09
N VAL A 210 14.85 -3.96 11.15
CA VAL A 210 14.19 -2.66 11.18
C VAL A 210 15.21 -1.62 11.69
N ARG A 211 15.58 -0.66 10.84
CA ARG A 211 16.60 0.36 11.16
C ARG A 211 16.10 1.37 12.20
N ASP A 212 17.02 1.89 12.99
CA ASP A 212 16.72 3.01 13.90
C ASP A 212 16.51 4.34 13.15
N PRO A 213 15.69 5.27 13.71
CA PRO A 213 14.79 5.05 14.85
C PRO A 213 13.57 4.22 14.46
N HIS A 214 13.12 3.31 15.33
CA HIS A 214 11.90 2.52 15.10
C HIS A 214 11.02 2.43 16.35
N ALA A 215 9.74 2.11 16.16
CA ALA A 215 8.89 1.60 17.21
C ALA A 215 9.13 0.10 17.40
N ARG A 216 9.06 -0.42 18.62
CA ARG A 216 8.97 -1.86 18.81
C ARG A 216 7.67 -2.39 18.23
N HIS A 217 7.70 -3.61 17.71
CA HIS A 217 6.55 -4.30 17.16
C HIS A 217 6.08 -5.36 18.15
N TYR A 218 4.77 -5.39 18.41
CA TYR A 218 4.19 -6.28 19.43
C TYR A 218 3.13 -7.18 18.85
N SER A 219 3.07 -8.42 19.31
CA SER A 219 2.06 -9.40 18.90
C SER A 219 1.37 -10.01 20.12
N LYS A 220 0.12 -10.44 19.92
CA LYS A 220 -0.64 -11.34 20.79
C LYS A 220 -0.79 -12.74 20.19
N PHE A 221 0.00 -13.06 19.18
CA PHE A 221 -0.04 -14.34 18.50
C PHE A 221 1.36 -14.91 18.36
N ASP A 222 1.49 -16.22 18.57
CA ASP A 222 2.74 -16.94 18.26
C ASP A 222 2.91 -17.15 16.75
N GLU A 223 4.00 -17.78 16.34
CA GLU A 223 4.29 -18.04 14.91
C GLU A 223 3.24 -18.94 14.23
N ALA A 224 2.50 -19.73 15.00
CA ALA A 224 1.39 -20.55 14.51
C ALA A 224 0.04 -19.80 14.51
N GLY A 225 0.02 -18.51 14.87
CA GLY A 225 -1.17 -17.69 14.94
C GLY A 225 -2.07 -17.97 16.16
N ARG A 226 -1.55 -18.64 17.19
CA ARG A 226 -2.30 -18.93 18.42
C ARG A 226 -2.19 -17.76 19.40
N PRO A 227 -3.28 -17.40 20.10
CA PRO A 227 -3.27 -16.31 21.07
C PRO A 227 -2.22 -16.52 22.18
N THR A 228 -1.49 -15.44 22.52
CA THR A 228 -0.50 -15.38 23.60
C THR A 228 -0.64 -14.08 24.39
N GLU A 229 0.16 -13.93 25.46
CA GLU A 229 0.38 -12.62 26.06
C GLU A 229 1.14 -11.71 25.09
N VAL A 230 1.02 -10.39 25.31
CA VAL A 230 1.73 -9.39 24.50
C VAL A 230 3.23 -9.60 24.61
N HIS A 231 3.90 -9.74 23.46
CA HIS A 231 5.35 -9.90 23.41
C HIS A 231 5.96 -9.10 22.24
N ASP A 232 7.24 -8.79 22.37
CA ASP A 232 8.01 -8.06 21.37
C ASP A 232 8.43 -8.99 20.22
N VAL A 233 8.04 -8.62 19.00
CA VAL A 233 8.35 -9.34 17.75
C VAL A 233 9.18 -8.48 16.78
N THR A 234 9.85 -7.45 17.28
CA THR A 234 10.64 -6.52 16.46
C THR A 234 11.71 -7.26 15.67
N HIS A 235 12.31 -8.29 16.25
CA HIS A 235 13.40 -9.06 15.65
C HIS A 235 12.98 -10.43 15.10
N THR A 236 11.66 -10.71 15.03
CA THR A 236 11.17 -11.96 14.43
C THR A 236 11.52 -12.01 12.95
N ASP A 237 11.96 -13.17 12.46
CA ASP A 237 12.23 -13.39 11.06
C ASP A 237 10.92 -13.42 10.24
N LEU A 238 10.73 -12.41 9.42
CA LEU A 238 9.60 -12.27 8.51
C LEU A 238 10.07 -12.26 7.03
N SER A 239 11.25 -12.82 6.74
CA SER A 239 11.83 -12.89 5.40
C SER A 239 10.91 -13.61 4.40
N TRP A 240 10.11 -14.57 4.88
CA TRP A 240 9.09 -15.27 4.08
C TRP A 240 8.06 -14.33 3.42
N ALA A 241 7.84 -13.15 4.01
CA ALA A 241 6.90 -12.18 3.49
C ALA A 241 7.41 -11.50 2.19
N GLY A 242 8.72 -11.39 2.01
CA GLY A 242 9.40 -10.98 0.77
C GLY A 242 8.68 -9.89 -0.01
N ALA A 243 8.42 -10.17 -1.29
CA ALA A 243 7.70 -9.28 -2.21
C ALA A 243 6.23 -9.07 -1.83
N ALA A 244 5.65 -9.97 -1.02
CA ALA A 244 4.26 -9.87 -0.60
C ALA A 244 4.04 -8.93 0.60
N GLY A 245 5.08 -8.69 1.43
CA GLY A 245 4.86 -7.94 2.68
C GLY A 245 6.10 -7.56 3.48
N GLY A 246 7.32 -7.79 2.96
CA GLY A 246 8.55 -7.69 3.74
C GLY A 246 9.15 -6.30 3.88
N MET A 247 8.65 -5.27 3.21
CA MET A 247 9.28 -3.94 3.23
C MET A 247 9.10 -3.22 4.56
N VAL A 248 10.07 -2.33 4.81
CA VAL A 248 10.09 -1.34 5.90
C VAL A 248 10.01 0.05 5.30
N SER A 249 9.33 0.99 5.98
CA SER A 249 9.25 2.38 5.56
C SER A 249 8.97 3.31 6.75
N THR A 250 8.75 4.59 6.47
CA THR A 250 8.28 5.64 7.40
C THR A 250 7.00 6.28 6.88
N THR A 251 6.25 6.99 7.72
CA THR A 251 5.05 7.71 7.26
C THR A 251 5.35 8.69 6.15
N SER A 252 6.44 9.46 6.27
CA SER A 252 6.81 10.47 5.29
C SER A 252 7.23 9.90 3.94
N ASP A 253 7.90 8.74 3.94
CA ASP A 253 8.28 8.06 2.70
C ASP A 253 7.07 7.45 2.01
N LEU A 254 6.17 6.80 2.78
CA LEU A 254 4.91 6.28 2.22
C LEU A 254 4.06 7.39 1.60
N HIS A 255 4.01 8.58 2.20
CA HIS A 255 3.35 9.74 1.59
C HIS A 255 3.98 10.15 0.28
N ARG A 256 5.33 10.26 0.23
CA ARG A 256 6.05 10.62 -1.01
C ARG A 256 5.77 9.61 -2.11
N PHE A 257 5.84 8.32 -1.79
CA PHE A 257 5.52 7.25 -2.73
C PHE A 257 4.07 7.32 -3.20
N LEU A 258 3.10 7.31 -2.27
CA LEU A 258 1.68 7.28 -2.61
C LEU A 258 1.26 8.51 -3.44
N ARG A 259 1.70 9.72 -3.05
CA ARG A 259 1.42 10.93 -3.83
C ARG A 259 2.05 10.89 -5.22
N ALA A 260 3.28 10.41 -5.34
CA ALA A 260 3.94 10.27 -6.64
C ALA A 260 3.19 9.28 -7.54
N LEU A 261 2.74 8.16 -6.98
CA LEU A 261 1.96 7.14 -7.67
C LEU A 261 0.60 7.67 -8.13
N LEU A 262 -0.18 8.25 -7.21
CA LEU A 262 -1.53 8.77 -7.51
C LEU A 262 -1.48 9.91 -8.54
N ARG A 263 -0.45 10.74 -8.52
CA ARG A 263 -0.24 11.85 -9.48
C ARG A 263 0.36 11.42 -10.82
N GLY A 264 0.58 10.12 -11.05
CA GLY A 264 1.16 9.61 -12.31
C GLY A 264 2.61 10.00 -12.55
N ARG A 265 3.40 10.20 -11.48
CA ARG A 265 4.81 10.58 -11.59
C ARG A 265 5.78 9.39 -11.58
N LEU A 266 5.27 8.19 -11.31
CA LEU A 266 6.08 6.97 -11.22
C LEU A 266 5.95 6.08 -12.46
N LEU A 267 4.82 6.14 -13.15
CA LEU A 267 4.47 5.27 -14.26
C LEU A 267 4.21 6.08 -15.52
N ALA A 268 4.52 5.52 -16.69
CA ALA A 268 4.07 6.06 -17.96
C ALA A 268 2.53 5.97 -18.06
N PRO A 269 1.87 6.79 -18.87
CA PRO A 269 0.40 6.87 -18.90
C PRO A 269 -0.31 5.52 -19.08
N ALA A 270 0.19 4.66 -19.97
CA ALA A 270 -0.39 3.33 -20.18
C ALA A 270 -0.29 2.43 -18.94
N GLN A 271 0.88 2.40 -18.29
CA GLN A 271 1.09 1.63 -17.06
C GLN A 271 0.31 2.22 -15.88
N GLN A 272 0.13 3.53 -15.86
CA GLN A 272 -0.72 4.19 -14.87
C GLN A 272 -2.18 3.76 -15.01
N GLU A 273 -2.69 3.66 -16.22
CA GLU A 273 -4.04 3.16 -16.51
C GLU A 273 -4.19 1.69 -16.09
N GLU A 274 -3.22 0.84 -16.45
CA GLU A 274 -3.17 -0.56 -16.06
C GLU A 274 -3.22 -0.74 -14.53
N MET A 275 -2.43 0.02 -13.77
CA MET A 275 -2.38 -0.09 -12.32
C MET A 275 -3.72 0.17 -11.66
N PHE A 276 -4.51 1.09 -12.20
CA PHE A 276 -5.79 1.52 -11.64
C PHE A 276 -7.01 0.88 -12.33
N THR A 277 -6.79 0.02 -13.32
CA THR A 277 -7.83 -0.86 -13.87
C THR A 277 -8.11 -1.97 -12.87
N THR A 278 -9.35 -2.04 -12.37
CA THR A 278 -9.68 -2.85 -11.20
C THR A 278 -10.58 -4.03 -11.51
N VAL A 279 -10.41 -5.12 -10.74
CA VAL A 279 -11.34 -6.24 -10.65
C VAL A 279 -12.24 -6.09 -9.41
N SER A 280 -13.41 -6.74 -9.43
CA SER A 280 -14.30 -6.78 -8.27
C SER A 280 -13.72 -7.68 -7.18
N THR A 281 -13.86 -7.24 -5.94
CA THR A 281 -13.55 -8.04 -4.74
C THR A 281 -14.83 -8.57 -4.06
N GLU A 282 -16.00 -8.35 -4.67
CA GLU A 282 -17.29 -8.76 -4.13
C GLU A 282 -17.37 -10.29 -4.02
N GLY A 283 -17.87 -10.76 -2.90
CA GLY A 283 -17.98 -12.19 -2.59
C GLY A 283 -16.68 -12.87 -2.15
N ALA A 284 -15.57 -12.13 -2.06
CA ALA A 284 -14.33 -12.62 -1.49
C ALA A 284 -14.23 -12.28 0.02
N ASP A 285 -13.45 -13.06 0.75
CA ASP A 285 -13.04 -12.72 2.12
C ASP A 285 -11.96 -11.63 2.06
N TRP A 286 -12.42 -10.38 1.93
CA TRP A 286 -11.57 -9.22 1.71
C TRP A 286 -12.22 -7.94 2.28
N VAL A 287 -11.45 -6.85 2.31
CA VAL A 287 -11.92 -5.52 2.74
C VAL A 287 -13.18 -5.12 1.96
N PRO A 288 -14.29 -4.83 2.63
CA PRO A 288 -15.56 -4.52 1.95
C PRO A 288 -15.50 -3.19 1.19
N ASN A 289 -16.38 -3.04 0.21
CA ASN A 289 -16.52 -1.83 -0.62
C ASN A 289 -15.23 -1.46 -1.37
N THR A 290 -14.43 -2.46 -1.79
CA THR A 290 -13.18 -2.26 -2.51
C THR A 290 -13.23 -2.84 -3.93
N ARG A 291 -12.29 -2.37 -4.75
CA ARG A 291 -11.95 -2.95 -6.05
C ARG A 291 -10.43 -2.97 -6.16
N TYR A 292 -9.84 -4.05 -6.63
CA TYR A 292 -8.40 -4.27 -6.61
C TYR A 292 -7.77 -4.05 -8.00
N GLY A 293 -6.71 -3.22 -8.06
CA GLY A 293 -5.90 -2.97 -9.24
C GLY A 293 -4.63 -3.83 -9.27
N LEU A 294 -3.50 -3.28 -9.75
CA LEU A 294 -2.22 -3.99 -9.79
C LEU A 294 -1.33 -3.57 -8.60
N GLY A 295 -1.68 -4.01 -7.39
CA GLY A 295 -0.95 -3.71 -6.15
C GLY A 295 -1.54 -2.57 -5.32
N VAL A 296 -2.59 -1.94 -5.82
CA VAL A 296 -3.39 -0.95 -5.09
C VAL A 296 -4.86 -1.30 -5.17
N TYR A 297 -5.66 -0.77 -4.27
CA TYR A 297 -7.10 -0.91 -4.35
C TYR A 297 -7.81 0.43 -4.09
N SER A 298 -9.03 0.55 -4.61
CA SER A 298 -9.95 1.61 -4.22
C SER A 298 -10.84 1.13 -3.09
N GLN A 299 -11.18 2.04 -2.17
CA GLN A 299 -12.14 1.82 -1.09
C GLN A 299 -13.17 2.93 -1.07
N ARG A 300 -14.46 2.57 -1.11
CA ARG A 300 -15.56 3.52 -0.99
C ARG A 300 -15.98 3.62 0.47
N LEU A 301 -15.86 4.81 1.05
CA LEU A 301 -16.27 5.12 2.41
C LEU A 301 -17.80 5.24 2.52
N SER A 302 -18.34 5.20 3.75
CA SER A 302 -19.78 5.31 4.02
C SER A 302 -20.41 6.61 3.51
N CYS A 303 -19.63 7.68 3.43
CA CYS A 303 -20.03 8.99 2.89
C CYS A 303 -19.94 9.08 1.35
N GLY A 304 -19.60 7.99 0.66
CA GLY A 304 -19.51 7.93 -0.80
C GLY A 304 -18.17 8.36 -1.39
N VAL A 305 -17.23 8.88 -0.60
CA VAL A 305 -15.87 9.22 -1.04
C VAL A 305 -15.11 7.93 -1.38
N THR A 306 -14.40 7.92 -2.51
CA THR A 306 -13.55 6.81 -2.91
C THR A 306 -12.08 7.21 -2.74
N LEU A 307 -11.35 6.40 -1.99
CA LEU A 307 -9.92 6.55 -1.76
C LEU A 307 -9.15 5.45 -2.48
N TRP A 308 -7.86 5.70 -2.72
CA TRP A 308 -6.94 4.79 -3.40
C TRP A 308 -5.65 4.62 -2.61
N GLY A 309 -5.13 3.43 -2.62
CA GLY A 309 -3.90 3.09 -1.92
C GLY A 309 -3.88 1.64 -1.48
N GLY A 310 -3.60 1.41 -0.21
CA GLY A 310 -3.54 0.05 0.34
C GLY A 310 -3.37 0.02 1.84
N GLY A 311 -3.42 -1.19 2.36
CA GLY A 311 -3.11 -1.49 3.74
C GLY A 311 -2.13 -2.65 3.83
N GLY A 312 -1.56 -2.84 5.01
CA GLY A 312 -0.65 -3.93 5.30
C GLY A 312 -0.79 -4.42 6.72
N PHE A 313 -0.88 -5.72 6.85
CA PHE A 313 -0.86 -6.42 8.12
C PHE A 313 0.29 -7.44 8.08
N ILE A 314 1.13 -7.39 9.08
CA ILE A 314 2.21 -8.35 9.31
C ILE A 314 2.43 -8.43 10.81
N GLN A 315 3.00 -9.52 11.31
CA GLN A 315 3.20 -9.72 12.73
C GLN A 315 3.82 -8.48 13.39
N GLY A 316 3.13 -7.96 14.39
CA GLY A 316 3.52 -6.78 15.16
C GLY A 316 3.33 -5.43 14.49
N SER A 317 2.77 -5.36 13.28
CA SER A 317 2.62 -4.07 12.56
C SER A 317 1.42 -4.04 11.64
N THR A 318 0.64 -2.97 11.76
CA THR A 318 -0.50 -2.71 10.89
C THR A 318 -0.38 -1.32 10.27
N THR A 319 -0.40 -1.24 8.95
CA THR A 319 -0.18 0.00 8.19
C THR A 319 -1.34 0.29 7.26
N TYR A 320 -1.68 1.56 7.08
CA TYR A 320 -2.65 2.02 6.10
C TYR A 320 -2.15 3.29 5.41
N ALA A 321 -2.25 3.31 4.08
CA ALA A 321 -1.82 4.45 3.27
C ALA A 321 -2.84 4.67 2.14
N MET A 322 -3.69 5.69 2.29
CA MET A 322 -4.77 6.00 1.36
C MET A 322 -4.82 7.49 1.03
N GLY A 323 -5.36 7.79 -0.15
CA GLY A 323 -5.55 9.17 -0.60
C GLY A 323 -6.63 9.30 -1.66
N ASP A 324 -7.01 10.54 -1.97
CA ASP A 324 -7.84 10.80 -3.14
C ASP A 324 -7.11 10.43 -4.44
N ARG A 325 -7.86 10.23 -5.51
CA ARG A 325 -7.29 9.76 -6.80
C ARG A 325 -6.26 10.73 -7.40
N GLN A 326 -6.31 12.00 -7.02
CA GLN A 326 -5.40 13.06 -7.45
C GLN A 326 -4.15 13.16 -6.55
N GLY A 327 -4.09 12.44 -5.44
CA GLY A 327 -3.00 12.53 -4.47
C GLY A 327 -2.87 13.93 -3.84
N ALA A 328 -3.96 14.68 -3.80
CA ALA A 328 -4.00 15.96 -3.12
C ALA A 328 -4.07 15.75 -1.60
N GLN A 329 -4.90 14.84 -1.16
CA GLN A 329 -5.05 14.47 0.24
C GLN A 329 -4.64 13.02 0.44
N THR A 330 -3.73 12.78 1.40
CA THR A 330 -3.27 11.43 1.74
C THR A 330 -3.14 11.28 3.25
N LEU A 331 -3.55 10.13 3.77
CA LEU A 331 -3.39 9.72 5.16
C LEU A 331 -2.56 8.44 5.20
N VAL A 332 -1.49 8.44 5.98
CA VAL A 332 -0.71 7.26 6.32
C VAL A 332 -0.75 7.06 7.82
N ALA A 333 -1.04 5.86 8.27
CA ALA A 333 -1.02 5.50 9.67
C ALA A 333 -0.37 4.13 9.88
N ASN A 334 0.34 4.00 11.00
CA ASN A 334 0.93 2.73 11.45
C ASN A 334 0.66 2.53 12.93
N LEU A 335 0.18 1.34 13.27
CA LEU A 335 -0.03 0.84 14.61
C LEU A 335 0.99 -0.28 14.87
N ASN A 336 1.74 -0.19 15.98
CA ASN A 336 2.79 -1.16 16.33
C ASN A 336 2.25 -2.36 17.08
N GLY A 337 1.19 -2.95 16.56
CA GLY A 337 0.53 -4.16 17.04
C GLY A 337 -0.29 -4.83 15.95
N ASP A 338 -0.67 -6.08 16.17
CA ASP A 338 -1.33 -6.92 15.16
C ASP A 338 -2.67 -7.54 15.64
N TRP A 339 -3.20 -7.12 16.77
CA TRP A 339 -4.45 -7.66 17.33
C TRP A 339 -5.63 -6.68 17.28
N ASN A 340 -5.51 -5.61 16.48
CA ASN A 340 -6.58 -4.65 16.28
C ASN A 340 -7.65 -5.18 15.31
N ASP A 341 -8.87 -4.65 15.45
CA ASP A 341 -9.84 -4.72 14.37
C ASP A 341 -9.43 -3.75 13.25
N PHE A 342 -8.72 -4.30 12.28
CA PHE A 342 -8.16 -3.56 11.16
C PHE A 342 -9.20 -2.70 10.44
N LEU A 343 -10.37 -3.28 10.15
CA LEU A 343 -11.42 -2.59 9.38
C LEU A 343 -12.02 -1.43 10.17
N THR A 344 -12.35 -1.65 11.45
CA THR A 344 -12.93 -0.63 12.32
C THR A 344 -11.91 0.47 12.63
N THR A 345 -10.68 0.10 13.00
CA THR A 345 -9.64 1.07 13.37
C THR A 345 -9.33 2.02 12.22
N PHE A 346 -8.96 1.47 11.06
CA PHE A 346 -8.56 2.31 9.94
C PHE A 346 -9.76 2.91 9.19
N GLY A 347 -10.91 2.24 9.16
CA GLY A 347 -12.17 2.82 8.67
C GLY A 347 -12.53 4.09 9.42
N THR A 348 -12.47 4.07 10.75
CA THR A 348 -12.71 5.25 11.60
C THR A 348 -11.72 6.38 11.31
N LEU A 349 -10.42 6.08 11.15
CA LEU A 349 -9.41 7.07 10.78
C LEU A 349 -9.72 7.73 9.44
N LEU A 350 -10.01 6.93 8.40
CA LEU A 350 -10.33 7.42 7.07
C LEU A 350 -11.60 8.28 7.08
N GLU A 351 -12.69 7.80 7.71
CA GLU A 351 -13.94 8.55 7.78
C GLU A 351 -13.81 9.84 8.59
N SER A 352 -13.01 9.81 9.67
CA SER A 352 -12.75 11.01 10.47
C SER A 352 -12.10 12.13 9.66
N ARG A 353 -11.31 11.75 8.62
CA ARG A 353 -10.58 12.73 7.79
C ARG A 353 -11.29 13.05 6.49
N PHE A 354 -11.78 12.06 5.78
CA PHE A 354 -12.25 12.24 4.40
C PHE A 354 -13.76 12.44 4.29
N CYS A 355 -14.52 12.10 5.31
CA CYS A 355 -15.96 12.36 5.32
C CYS A 355 -16.31 13.72 5.89
N PRO A 356 -17.29 14.44 5.29
CA PRO A 356 -17.76 15.72 5.85
C PRO A 356 -18.34 15.52 7.25
N LEU A 357 -18.35 16.59 8.04
CA LEU A 357 -19.08 16.62 9.31
C LEU A 357 -20.58 16.48 9.01
N ARG A 358 -21.19 15.47 9.57
CA ARG A 358 -22.64 15.36 9.63
C ARG A 358 -23.19 16.32 10.67
#